data_021009cd484b3e1f07259d39af4a448e
#
_entry.id   021009cd484b3e1f07259d39af4a448e
#
_cell.length_a   1.000
_cell.length_b   1.000
_cell.length_c   1.000
_cell.angle_alpha   90.00
_cell.angle_beta   90.00
_cell.angle_gamma   90.00
#
_symmetry.space_group_name_H-M   'P 1'
#
loop_
_entity.id
_entity.type
_entity.pdbx_description
1 polymer ?
#
loop_
_entity_poly.entity_id
_entity_poly.type
_entity_poly.pdbx_seq_one_letter_code
_entity_poly.pdbx_strand_id
1 'polypeptide(L)'
;MYENDWMQVREDHVINPGGGQNLYGHIHFKNVAVAIIALDEADNTWLVGQDRYTLGEYSWELPMGGAPLDEPPLAAAQRELCEETGIRAVNWEEIMRLHPSNSITDELGFAYVATDLSFGETNFEETEDLEIRKLPLDEAVQMVIDGQITDAISAAALLRVYAARTASSR
;
A
#
# COMPACT_ATOMS: atom_id res chain seq x y z
N MET A 1 -18.47 19.63 7.78
CA MET A 1 -17.68 18.51 8.35
C MET A 1 -18.38 17.20 7.96
N TYR A 2 -17.68 16.26 7.40
CA TYR A 2 -18.18 14.90 7.06
C TYR A 2 -17.30 13.87 7.75
N GLU A 3 -17.90 12.82 8.29
CA GLU A 3 -17.19 11.76 9.00
C GLU A 3 -17.90 10.43 8.79
N ASN A 4 -17.11 9.37 8.65
CA ASN A 4 -17.53 7.97 8.65
C ASN A 4 -16.50 7.11 9.42
N ASP A 5 -16.58 5.78 9.31
CA ASP A 5 -15.66 4.87 10.02
C ASP A 5 -14.21 4.95 9.50
N TRP A 6 -14.00 5.43 8.28
CA TRP A 6 -12.71 5.43 7.59
C TRP A 6 -11.99 6.77 7.63
N MET A 7 -12.75 7.88 7.53
CA MET A 7 -12.15 9.20 7.37
C MET A 7 -13.02 10.31 7.98
N GLN A 8 -12.37 11.46 8.20
CA GLN A 8 -13.01 12.70 8.58
C GLN A 8 -12.55 13.84 7.66
N VAL A 9 -13.48 14.56 7.03
CA VAL A 9 -13.19 15.79 6.28
C VAL A 9 -13.26 16.98 7.24
N ARG A 10 -12.17 17.73 7.33
CA ARG A 10 -12.01 18.88 8.23
C ARG A 10 -11.76 20.15 7.45
N GLU A 11 -12.11 21.28 8.05
CA GLU A 11 -11.75 22.61 7.60
C GLU A 11 -11.29 23.43 8.83
N ASP A 12 -10.06 23.89 8.81
CA ASP A 12 -9.43 24.59 9.90
C ASP A 12 -9.15 26.05 9.52
N HIS A 13 -9.33 26.97 10.47
CA HIS A 13 -8.81 28.32 10.36
C HIS A 13 -7.32 28.31 10.70
N VAL A 14 -6.50 28.65 9.71
CA VAL A 14 -5.04 28.62 9.85
C VAL A 14 -4.43 29.99 9.62
N ILE A 15 -3.25 30.21 10.20
CA ILE A 15 -2.39 31.34 9.87
C ILE A 15 -1.38 30.86 8.83
N ASN A 16 -1.42 31.43 7.63
CA ASN A 16 -0.49 31.08 6.56
C ASN A 16 0.93 31.63 6.85
N PRO A 17 1.97 31.16 6.16
CA PRO A 17 3.35 31.62 6.36
C PRO A 17 3.56 33.13 6.19
N GLY A 18 2.70 33.80 5.44
CA GLY A 18 2.71 35.26 5.27
C GLY A 18 2.00 36.04 6.39
N GLY A 19 1.47 35.36 7.42
CA GLY A 19 0.77 35.96 8.57
C GLY A 19 -0.72 36.24 8.32
N GLY A 20 -1.25 35.93 7.14
CA GLY A 20 -2.68 36.07 6.82
C GLY A 20 -3.51 34.90 7.35
N GLN A 21 -4.80 35.11 7.58
CA GLN A 21 -5.74 34.04 7.93
C GLN A 21 -6.26 33.36 6.67
N ASN A 22 -6.41 32.04 6.73
CA ASN A 22 -6.92 31.23 5.65
C ASN A 22 -7.74 30.05 6.17
N LEU A 23 -8.58 29.46 5.29
CA LEU A 23 -9.21 28.18 5.54
C LEU A 23 -8.40 27.07 4.89
N TYR A 24 -8.19 25.97 5.61
CA TYR A 24 -7.47 24.79 5.12
C TYR A 24 -8.35 23.56 5.24
N GLY A 25 -8.80 23.07 4.08
CA GLY A 25 -9.55 21.81 4.01
C GLY A 25 -8.60 20.62 3.92
N HIS A 26 -8.83 19.61 4.74
CA HIS A 26 -8.03 18.39 4.73
C HIS A 26 -8.83 17.14 5.13
N ILE A 27 -8.29 15.98 4.82
CA ILE A 27 -8.86 14.68 5.18
C ILE A 27 -7.97 14.03 6.23
N HIS A 28 -8.59 13.61 7.34
CA HIS A 28 -7.97 12.79 8.37
C HIS A 28 -8.41 11.35 8.18
N PHE A 29 -7.44 10.43 8.00
CA PHE A 29 -7.69 8.99 7.95
C PHE A 29 -7.65 8.37 9.35
N LYS A 30 -8.57 7.42 9.61
CA LYS A 30 -8.67 6.71 10.89
C LYS A 30 -7.90 5.39 10.90
N ASN A 31 -7.14 5.12 9.85
CA ASN A 31 -6.26 3.98 9.67
C ASN A 31 -4.97 4.42 8.96
N VAL A 32 -3.98 3.54 8.95
CA VAL A 32 -2.82 3.64 8.08
C VAL A 32 -2.92 2.57 6.99
N ALA A 33 -2.22 2.76 5.88
CA ALA A 33 -2.15 1.77 4.80
C ALA A 33 -0.92 0.88 4.98
N VAL A 34 -1.05 -0.41 4.65
CA VAL A 34 0.07 -1.35 4.60
C VAL A 34 0.11 -2.02 3.24
N ALA A 35 1.30 -2.14 2.63
CA ALA A 35 1.51 -2.84 1.37
C ALA A 35 2.69 -3.82 1.49
N ILE A 36 2.61 -4.96 0.80
CA ILE A 36 3.52 -6.06 0.99
C ILE A 36 4.11 -6.54 -0.34
N ILE A 37 5.44 -6.53 -0.44
CA ILE A 37 6.18 -7.25 -1.49
C ILE A 37 6.53 -8.62 -0.93
N ALA A 38 5.73 -9.64 -1.25
CA ALA A 38 6.07 -11.02 -0.96
C ALA A 38 7.07 -11.50 -2.00
N LEU A 39 8.25 -12.01 -1.58
CA LEU A 39 9.30 -12.49 -2.47
C LEU A 39 9.62 -13.96 -2.21
N ASP A 40 9.55 -14.78 -3.27
CA ASP A 40 10.06 -16.14 -3.20
C ASP A 40 11.56 -16.24 -3.56
N GLU A 41 12.12 -17.45 -3.41
CA GLU A 41 13.53 -17.72 -3.71
C GLU A 41 13.92 -17.53 -5.19
N ALA A 42 12.93 -17.50 -6.10
CA ALA A 42 13.11 -17.27 -7.53
C ALA A 42 12.86 -15.81 -7.93
N ASP A 43 12.78 -14.91 -6.95
CA ASP A 43 12.51 -13.47 -7.15
C ASP A 43 11.15 -13.18 -7.83
N ASN A 44 10.14 -14.02 -7.60
CA ASN A 44 8.78 -13.68 -7.97
C ASN A 44 8.09 -12.95 -6.83
N THR A 45 7.16 -12.07 -7.21
CA THR A 45 6.22 -11.38 -6.31
C THR A 45 4.78 -11.68 -6.69
N TRP A 46 3.83 -11.21 -5.89
CA TRP A 46 2.40 -11.34 -6.12
C TRP A 46 1.77 -9.97 -6.18
N LEU A 47 0.92 -9.78 -7.16
CA LEU A 47 0.04 -8.64 -7.28
C LEU A 47 -1.41 -9.10 -7.10
N VAL A 48 -2.23 -8.18 -6.64
CA VAL A 48 -3.69 -8.29 -6.61
C VAL A 48 -4.29 -7.31 -7.60
N GLY A 49 -5.31 -7.74 -8.33
CA GLY A 49 -6.03 -6.94 -9.31
C GLY A 49 -7.48 -6.81 -8.90
N GLN A 50 -8.03 -5.60 -8.97
CA GLN A 50 -9.42 -5.32 -8.64
C GLN A 50 -9.95 -4.06 -9.34
N ASP A 51 -11.27 -3.97 -9.45
CA ASP A 51 -11.93 -2.74 -9.88
C ASP A 51 -11.95 -1.71 -8.74
N ARG A 52 -11.25 -0.59 -8.89
CA ARG A 52 -11.26 0.50 -7.92
C ARG A 52 -12.41 1.46 -8.21
N TYR A 53 -13.46 1.40 -7.38
CA TYR A 53 -14.67 2.22 -7.51
C TYR A 53 -14.38 3.71 -7.67
N THR A 54 -13.43 4.25 -6.92
CA THR A 54 -13.08 5.68 -6.95
C THR A 54 -12.42 6.11 -8.24
N LEU A 55 -11.72 5.20 -8.93
CA LEU A 55 -11.04 5.44 -10.20
C LEU A 55 -11.94 5.09 -11.39
N GLY A 56 -12.88 4.15 -11.22
CA GLY A 56 -13.66 3.56 -12.31
C GLY A 56 -12.82 2.72 -13.27
N GLU A 57 -11.69 2.19 -12.79
CA GLU A 57 -10.70 1.46 -13.57
C GLU A 57 -10.23 0.21 -12.80
N TYR A 58 -9.80 -0.80 -13.56
CA TYR A 58 -9.12 -1.97 -13.01
C TYR A 58 -7.69 -1.61 -12.62
N SER A 59 -7.27 -1.97 -11.42
CA SER A 59 -5.96 -1.64 -10.85
C SER A 59 -5.19 -2.89 -10.45
N TRP A 60 -3.92 -2.97 -10.85
CA TRP A 60 -2.95 -3.92 -10.31
C TRP A 60 -2.16 -3.26 -9.21
N GLU A 61 -2.07 -3.92 -8.06
CA GLU A 61 -1.47 -3.39 -6.85
C GLU A 61 -0.68 -4.48 -6.12
N LEU A 62 0.17 -4.10 -5.19
CA LEU A 62 0.68 -5.04 -4.18
C LEU A 62 -0.47 -5.50 -3.28
N PRO A 63 -0.40 -6.69 -2.66
CA PRO A 63 -1.26 -7.01 -1.54
C PRO A 63 -1.20 -5.88 -0.50
N MET A 64 -2.37 -5.33 -0.13
CA MET A 64 -2.44 -4.15 0.72
C MET A 64 -3.79 -4.00 1.42
N GLY A 65 -3.78 -3.34 2.57
CA GLY A 65 -5.02 -3.00 3.25
C GLY A 65 -4.85 -1.97 4.35
N GLY A 66 -5.88 -1.83 5.17
CA GLY A 66 -5.93 -0.86 6.24
C GLY A 66 -5.52 -1.46 7.59
N ALA A 67 -4.70 -0.72 8.34
CA ALA A 67 -4.43 -1.00 9.75
C ALA A 67 -5.14 0.06 10.61
N PRO A 68 -6.13 -0.30 11.42
CA PRO A 68 -6.65 0.59 12.46
C PRO A 68 -5.52 1.14 13.32
N LEU A 69 -5.68 2.37 13.84
CA LEU A 69 -4.60 3.06 14.58
C LEU A 69 -4.13 2.34 15.85
N ASP A 70 -4.90 1.41 16.36
CA ASP A 70 -4.59 0.54 17.52
C ASP A 70 -4.00 -0.83 17.10
N GLU A 71 -3.98 -1.17 15.81
CA GLU A 71 -3.31 -2.36 15.27
C GLU A 71 -1.88 -2.03 14.84
N PRO A 72 -0.86 -2.78 15.28
CA PRO A 72 0.50 -2.59 14.76
C PRO A 72 0.55 -2.79 13.23
N PRO A 73 1.15 -1.87 12.44
CA PRO A 73 1.16 -1.98 10.98
C PRO A 73 1.73 -3.31 10.45
N LEU A 74 2.71 -3.90 11.14
CA LEU A 74 3.24 -5.22 10.75
C LEU A 74 2.20 -6.34 10.95
N ALA A 75 1.39 -6.28 12.01
CA ALA A 75 0.35 -7.27 12.23
C ALA A 75 -0.73 -7.19 11.15
N ALA A 76 -1.13 -5.97 10.78
CA ALA A 76 -2.04 -5.74 9.67
C ALA A 76 -1.44 -6.26 8.34
N ALA A 77 -0.18 -5.97 8.04
CA ALA A 77 0.48 -6.46 6.83
C ALA A 77 0.49 -8.01 6.76
N GLN A 78 0.68 -8.69 7.89
CA GLN A 78 0.64 -10.15 7.97
C GLN A 78 -0.77 -10.69 7.73
N ARG A 79 -1.79 -10.04 8.26
CA ARG A 79 -3.20 -10.37 8.07
C ARG A 79 -3.61 -10.19 6.62
N GLU A 80 -3.39 -9.01 6.04
CA GLU A 80 -3.76 -8.66 4.66
C GLU A 80 -3.10 -9.58 3.64
N LEU A 81 -1.79 -9.85 3.77
CA LEU A 81 -1.11 -10.79 2.87
C LEU A 81 -1.77 -12.17 2.90
N CYS A 82 -2.14 -12.65 4.09
CA CYS A 82 -2.80 -13.94 4.25
C CYS A 82 -4.23 -13.95 3.68
N GLU A 83 -5.00 -12.89 3.94
CA GLU A 83 -6.41 -12.78 3.51
C GLU A 83 -6.50 -12.71 1.99
N GLU A 84 -5.75 -11.79 1.37
CA GLU A 84 -5.79 -11.56 -0.07
C GLU A 84 -5.10 -12.64 -0.91
N THR A 85 -4.03 -13.25 -0.41
CA THR A 85 -3.20 -14.15 -1.24
C THR A 85 -3.05 -15.57 -0.69
N GLY A 86 -3.46 -15.83 0.55
CA GLY A 86 -3.16 -17.08 1.26
C GLY A 86 -1.70 -17.24 1.64
N ILE A 87 -0.85 -16.22 1.42
CA ILE A 87 0.58 -16.28 1.70
C ILE A 87 0.86 -15.89 3.14
N ARG A 88 1.76 -16.65 3.78
CA ARG A 88 2.38 -16.33 5.06
C ARG A 88 3.88 -16.27 4.90
N ALA A 89 4.54 -15.42 5.66
CA ALA A 89 6.00 -15.26 5.63
C ALA A 89 6.61 -15.34 7.02
N VAL A 90 7.85 -15.79 7.11
CA VAL A 90 8.61 -15.86 8.36
C VAL A 90 9.37 -14.56 8.59
N ASN A 91 10.00 -14.00 7.54
CA ASN A 91 10.84 -12.82 7.65
C ASN A 91 10.12 -11.59 7.09
N TRP A 92 10.24 -10.47 7.81
CA TRP A 92 9.59 -9.20 7.48
C TRP A 92 10.55 -8.04 7.67
N GLU A 93 10.62 -7.17 6.69
CA GLU A 93 11.41 -5.94 6.71
C GLU A 93 10.53 -4.75 6.34
N GLU A 94 10.42 -3.73 7.23
CA GLU A 94 9.83 -2.44 6.88
C GLU A 94 10.83 -1.69 5.98
N ILE A 95 10.47 -1.48 4.71
CA ILE A 95 11.36 -0.86 3.73
C ILE A 95 11.07 0.62 3.51
N MET A 96 9.85 1.07 3.83
CA MET A 96 9.46 2.45 3.56
C MET A 96 8.24 2.88 4.36
N ARG A 97 8.22 4.18 4.68
CA ARG A 97 7.02 4.95 5.07
C ARG A 97 6.83 6.07 4.08
N LEU A 98 5.59 6.37 3.75
CA LEU A 98 5.26 7.43 2.81
C LEU A 98 3.91 8.08 3.12
N HIS A 99 3.74 9.30 2.63
CA HIS A 99 2.48 10.02 2.62
C HIS A 99 2.02 10.17 1.17
N PRO A 100 0.97 9.45 0.72
CA PRO A 100 0.52 9.50 -0.67
C PRO A 100 0.09 10.90 -1.13
N SER A 101 -0.51 11.69 -0.23
CA SER A 101 -1.00 13.04 -0.58
C SER A 101 -0.90 14.02 0.60
N ASN A 102 0.33 14.36 1.02
CA ASN A 102 0.64 15.13 2.22
C ASN A 102 0.18 16.61 2.22
N SER A 103 -0.37 17.09 1.11
CA SER A 103 -0.91 18.46 1.02
C SER A 103 -2.40 18.54 1.38
N ILE A 104 -3.12 17.42 1.35
CA ILE A 104 -4.57 17.38 1.56
C ILE A 104 -5.02 16.27 2.52
N THR A 105 -4.17 15.29 2.78
CA THR A 105 -4.46 14.20 3.71
C THR A 105 -3.31 13.98 4.69
N ASP A 106 -3.59 13.36 5.83
CA ASP A 106 -2.61 12.82 6.77
C ASP A 106 -2.38 11.32 6.61
N GLU A 107 -2.80 10.77 5.47
CA GLU A 107 -2.60 9.35 5.14
C GLU A 107 -1.14 8.94 5.27
N LEU A 108 -0.90 7.86 6.01
CA LEU A 108 0.41 7.26 6.19
C LEU A 108 0.38 5.83 5.69
N GLY A 109 1.30 5.51 4.77
CA GLY A 109 1.51 4.17 4.26
C GLY A 109 2.81 3.55 4.76
N PHE A 110 2.80 2.24 4.99
CA PHE A 110 3.95 1.40 5.30
C PHE A 110 4.12 0.36 4.20
N ALA A 111 5.34 0.14 3.76
CA ALA A 111 5.66 -0.95 2.85
C ALA A 111 6.63 -1.93 3.50
N TYR A 112 6.34 -3.22 3.31
CA TYR A 112 7.12 -4.34 3.83
C TYR A 112 7.61 -5.24 2.71
N VAL A 113 8.78 -5.85 2.89
CA VAL A 113 9.21 -7.05 2.17
C VAL A 113 9.00 -8.24 3.08
N ALA A 114 8.37 -9.29 2.53
CA ALA A 114 8.10 -10.54 3.20
C ALA A 114 8.80 -11.70 2.46
N THR A 115 9.56 -12.52 3.17
CA THR A 115 10.32 -13.66 2.60
C THR A 115 10.15 -14.93 3.45
N ASP A 116 10.65 -16.05 2.93
CA ASP A 116 10.45 -17.37 3.53
C ASP A 116 8.95 -17.70 3.59
N LEU A 117 8.40 -17.83 2.38
CA LEU A 117 6.95 -17.88 2.14
C LEU A 117 6.39 -19.28 2.31
N SER A 118 5.19 -19.38 2.86
CA SER A 118 4.35 -20.56 2.85
C SER A 118 2.95 -20.22 2.33
N PHE A 119 2.26 -21.19 1.73
CA PHE A 119 1.02 -20.97 1.00
C PHE A 119 -0.14 -21.72 1.65
N GLY A 120 -1.27 -21.05 1.77
CA GLY A 120 -2.53 -21.57 2.29
C GLY A 120 -3.71 -21.16 1.41
N GLU A 121 -4.91 -21.25 1.98
CA GLU A 121 -6.13 -20.78 1.32
C GLU A 121 -6.28 -19.26 1.53
N THR A 122 -6.85 -18.60 0.53
CA THR A 122 -7.27 -17.19 0.62
C THR A 122 -8.53 -17.06 1.46
N ASN A 123 -8.73 -15.90 2.07
CA ASN A 123 -9.92 -15.60 2.85
C ASN A 123 -10.34 -14.15 2.59
N PHE A 124 -10.80 -13.89 1.35
CA PHE A 124 -11.25 -12.56 0.93
C PHE A 124 -12.39 -12.07 1.80
N GLU A 125 -12.45 -10.76 2.00
CA GLU A 125 -13.64 -10.11 2.53
C GLU A 125 -14.82 -10.25 1.55
N GLU A 126 -16.06 -10.23 2.05
CA GLU A 126 -17.28 -10.40 1.23
C GLU A 126 -17.40 -9.33 0.11
N THR A 127 -16.71 -8.21 0.26
CA THR A 127 -16.70 -7.09 -0.69
C THR A 127 -15.57 -7.13 -1.70
N GLU A 128 -14.67 -8.12 -1.62
CA GLU A 128 -13.48 -8.25 -2.45
C GLU A 128 -13.67 -9.31 -3.54
N ASP A 129 -13.37 -8.92 -4.77
CA ASP A 129 -13.26 -9.81 -5.94
C ASP A 129 -11.85 -9.60 -6.53
N LEU A 130 -10.87 -10.31 -5.96
CA LEU A 130 -9.46 -10.12 -6.27
C LEU A 130 -8.95 -11.16 -7.24
N GLU A 131 -8.25 -10.70 -8.29
CA GLU A 131 -7.40 -11.54 -9.13
C GLU A 131 -5.98 -11.55 -8.57
N ILE A 132 -5.40 -12.75 -8.36
CA ILE A 132 -4.02 -12.89 -7.88
C ILE A 132 -3.12 -13.24 -9.04
N ARG A 133 -2.03 -12.49 -9.21
CA ARG A 133 -1.02 -12.74 -10.25
C ARG A 133 0.36 -12.88 -9.65
N LYS A 134 0.98 -14.06 -9.84
CA LYS A 134 2.40 -14.28 -9.57
C LYS A 134 3.22 -13.93 -10.80
N LEU A 135 4.30 -13.13 -10.62
CA LEU A 135 5.18 -12.69 -11.69
C LEU A 135 6.59 -12.37 -11.17
N PRO A 136 7.63 -12.35 -12.03
CA PRO A 136 8.94 -11.87 -11.64
C PRO A 136 8.89 -10.43 -11.10
N LEU A 137 9.68 -10.12 -10.07
CA LEU A 137 9.76 -8.77 -9.51
C LEU A 137 10.12 -7.71 -10.57
N ASP A 138 11.05 -8.04 -11.48
CA ASP A 138 11.44 -7.12 -12.56
C ASP A 138 10.26 -6.82 -13.51
N GLU A 139 9.35 -7.78 -13.74
CA GLU A 139 8.12 -7.54 -14.52
C GLU A 139 7.17 -6.60 -13.76
N ALA A 140 6.99 -6.78 -12.46
CA ALA A 140 6.18 -5.87 -11.64
C ALA A 140 6.75 -4.44 -11.65
N VAL A 141 8.08 -4.30 -11.58
CA VAL A 141 8.76 -3.01 -11.71
C VAL A 141 8.54 -2.41 -13.11
N GLN A 142 8.60 -3.24 -14.16
CA GLN A 142 8.33 -2.75 -15.52
C GLN A 142 6.89 -2.28 -15.67
N MET A 143 5.93 -2.96 -15.04
CA MET A 143 4.52 -2.52 -15.02
C MET A 143 4.35 -1.12 -14.37
N VAL A 144 5.16 -0.79 -13.34
CA VAL A 144 5.20 0.58 -12.79
C VAL A 144 5.74 1.56 -13.82
N ILE A 145 6.87 1.24 -14.48
CA ILE A 145 7.52 2.10 -15.48
C ILE A 145 6.57 2.37 -16.67
N ASP A 146 5.81 1.37 -17.08
CA ASP A 146 4.85 1.43 -18.18
C ASP A 146 3.51 2.07 -17.78
N GLY A 147 3.31 2.44 -16.51
CA GLY A 147 2.09 3.06 -15.99
C GLY A 147 0.90 2.09 -15.85
N GLN A 148 1.16 0.79 -15.78
CA GLN A 148 0.13 -0.24 -15.53
C GLN A 148 -0.16 -0.40 -14.04
N ILE A 149 0.80 -0.09 -13.18
CA ILE A 149 0.62 0.03 -11.73
C ILE A 149 0.69 1.52 -11.40
N THR A 150 -0.42 2.10 -10.99
CA THR A 150 -0.57 3.54 -10.71
C THR A 150 -0.79 3.84 -9.22
N ASP A 151 -1.05 2.81 -8.40
CA ASP A 151 -1.12 3.00 -6.95
C ASP A 151 0.21 3.49 -6.39
N ALA A 152 0.16 4.59 -5.61
CA ALA A 152 1.35 5.30 -5.17
C ALA A 152 2.23 4.44 -4.23
N ILE A 153 1.62 3.66 -3.33
CA ILE A 153 2.35 2.85 -2.36
C ILE A 153 3.01 1.67 -3.07
N SER A 154 2.26 0.96 -3.94
CA SER A 154 2.78 -0.15 -4.75
C SER A 154 3.93 0.29 -5.64
N ALA A 155 3.75 1.39 -6.37
CA ALA A 155 4.77 1.92 -7.27
C ALA A 155 6.05 2.32 -6.50
N ALA A 156 5.91 3.06 -5.41
CA ALA A 156 7.04 3.49 -4.61
C ALA A 156 7.79 2.31 -3.96
N ALA A 157 7.06 1.31 -3.44
CA ALA A 157 7.66 0.13 -2.81
C ALA A 157 8.44 -0.73 -3.81
N LEU A 158 7.86 -1.03 -4.99
CA LEU A 158 8.51 -1.79 -6.06
C LEU A 158 9.78 -1.09 -6.55
N LEU A 159 9.71 0.21 -6.84
CA LEU A 159 10.88 1.01 -7.25
C LEU A 159 11.94 1.11 -6.14
N ARG A 160 11.55 1.17 -4.86
CA ARG A 160 12.47 1.19 -3.72
C ARG A 160 13.30 -0.09 -3.63
N VAL A 161 12.65 -1.26 -3.78
CA VAL A 161 13.33 -2.57 -3.77
C VAL A 161 14.26 -2.69 -4.98
N TYR A 162 13.79 -2.33 -6.16
CA TYR A 162 14.61 -2.34 -7.38
C TYR A 162 15.86 -1.45 -7.26
N ALA A 163 15.70 -0.22 -6.77
CA ALA A 163 16.81 0.70 -6.57
C ALA A 163 17.84 0.17 -5.55
N ALA A 164 17.38 -0.45 -4.44
CA ALA A 164 18.29 -1.03 -3.45
C ALA A 164 19.12 -2.19 -4.02
N ARG A 165 18.50 -3.07 -4.81
CA ARG A 165 19.19 -4.21 -5.45
C ARG A 165 20.23 -3.77 -6.47
N THR A 166 19.86 -2.79 -7.32
CA THR A 166 20.79 -2.25 -8.34
C THR A 166 21.96 -1.49 -7.72
N ALA A 167 21.77 -0.84 -6.57
CA ALA A 167 22.84 -0.19 -5.82
C ALA A 167 23.83 -1.18 -5.18
N SER A 168 23.34 -2.34 -4.72
CA SER A 168 24.14 -3.39 -4.08
C SER A 168 24.96 -4.24 -5.08
N SER A 169 24.63 -4.14 -6.37
CA SER A 169 25.29 -4.89 -7.47
C SER A 169 26.44 -4.09 -8.11
N ARG A 170 26.72 -2.88 -7.64
CA ARG A 170 27.82 -2.00 -8.08
C ARG A 170 28.96 -1.99 -7.06
#